data_785cccb673ff13e3d0c01770f8ccd827
#
_entry.id   785cccb673ff13e3d0c01770f8ccd827
#
_cell.length_a   1.000
_cell.length_b   1.000
_cell.length_c   1.000
_cell.angle_alpha   90.00
_cell.angle_beta   90.00
_cell.angle_gamma   90.00
#
_symmetry.space_group_name_H-M   'P 1'
#
loop_
_entity.id
_entity.type
_entity.pdbx_description
1 polymer ?
#
loop_
_entity_poly.entity_id
_entity_poly.type
_entity_poly.pdbx_seq_one_letter_code
_entity_poly.pdbx_strand_id
1 'polypeptide(L)' 'MEETIKQILMRRDGMSGDEADELIRDARKQVARGADPEEVLADEFGLEPDYIWELI' A
#
# COMPACT_ATOMS: atom_id res chain seq x y z
N MET A 1 13.34 11.38 -6.17
CA MET A 1 12.67 10.11 -6.52
C MET A 1 11.77 9.69 -5.37
N GLU A 2 10.52 9.38 -5.67
CA GLU A 2 9.55 9.08 -4.64
C GLU A 2 9.71 7.65 -4.13
N GLU A 3 9.46 7.46 -2.83
CA GLU A 3 9.46 6.13 -2.26
C GLU A 3 8.22 5.36 -2.71
N THR A 4 8.38 4.04 -2.88
CA THR A 4 7.24 3.16 -3.13
C THR A 4 6.56 2.83 -1.80
N ILE A 5 5.34 2.29 -1.87
CA ILE A 5 4.64 1.83 -0.67
C ILE A 5 5.50 0.82 0.09
N LYS A 6 6.10 -0.13 -0.63
CA LYS A 6 6.98 -1.13 -0.03
C LYS A 6 8.13 -0.51 0.75
N GLN A 7 8.79 0.48 0.16
CA GLN A 7 9.90 1.16 0.81
C GLN A 7 9.45 1.87 2.08
N ILE A 8 8.29 2.51 2.03
CA ILE A 8 7.74 3.20 3.20
C ILE A 8 7.45 2.21 4.33
N LEU A 9 6.81 1.09 4.01
CA LEU A 9 6.49 0.07 5.01
C LEU A 9 7.74 -0.51 5.65
N MET A 10 8.77 -0.74 4.86
CA MET A 10 10.03 -1.27 5.38
C MET A 10 10.75 -0.24 6.26
N ARG A 11 10.77 1.01 5.84
CA ARG A 11 11.46 2.07 6.57
C ARG A 11 10.69 2.53 7.80
N ARG A 12 9.40 2.82 7.65
CA ARG A 12 8.57 3.39 8.72
C ARG A 12 8.16 2.35 9.74
N ASP A 13 7.71 1.20 9.26
CA ASP A 13 7.10 0.19 10.12
C ASP A 13 8.03 -1.00 10.42
N GLY A 14 9.23 -0.99 9.86
CA GLY A 14 10.19 -2.05 10.10
C GLY A 14 9.82 -3.40 9.52
N MET A 15 8.96 -3.42 8.51
CA MET A 15 8.55 -4.67 7.87
C MET A 15 9.65 -5.24 7.01
N SER A 16 9.65 -6.58 6.88
CA SER A 16 10.48 -7.24 5.89
C SER A 16 9.89 -7.00 4.50
N GLY A 17 10.69 -7.21 3.45
CA GLY A 17 10.20 -7.09 2.09
C GLY A 17 9.02 -8.01 1.80
N ASP A 18 9.07 -9.24 2.33
CA ASP A 18 7.99 -10.22 2.13
C ASP A 18 6.70 -9.78 2.80
N GLU A 19 6.79 -9.26 4.02
CA GLU A 19 5.61 -8.75 4.73
C GLU A 19 4.98 -7.57 3.99
N ALA A 20 5.80 -6.64 3.53
CA ALA A 20 5.32 -5.50 2.78
C ALA A 20 4.65 -5.94 1.48
N ASP A 21 5.24 -6.91 0.78
CA ASP A 21 4.67 -7.43 -0.46
C ASP A 21 3.30 -8.07 -0.22
N GLU A 22 3.13 -8.81 0.88
CA GLU A 22 1.84 -9.42 1.21
C GLU A 22 0.76 -8.38 1.47
N LEU A 23 1.09 -7.34 2.23
CA LEU A 23 0.13 -6.26 2.51
C LEU A 23 -0.30 -5.54 1.24
N ILE A 24 0.67 -5.26 0.37
CA ILE A 24 0.37 -4.58 -0.89
C ILE A 24 -0.50 -5.46 -1.77
N ARG A 25 -0.22 -6.76 -1.81
CA ARG A 25 -1.03 -7.71 -2.58
C ARG A 25 -2.46 -7.74 -2.08
N ASP A 26 -2.66 -7.79 -0.77
CA ASP A 26 -3.99 -7.76 -0.17
C ASP A 26 -4.73 -6.47 -0.51
N ALA A 27 -4.04 -5.34 -0.44
CA ALA A 27 -4.63 -4.06 -0.78
C ALA A 27 -5.09 -4.04 -2.24
N ARG A 28 -4.26 -4.56 -3.14
CA ARG A 28 -4.63 -4.66 -4.55
C ARG A 28 -5.85 -5.55 -4.77
N LYS A 29 -5.96 -6.63 -4.01
CA LYS A 29 -7.15 -7.50 -4.10
C LYS A 29 -8.40 -6.77 -3.66
N GLN A 30 -8.32 -5.97 -2.61
CA GLN A 30 -9.47 -5.17 -2.17
C GLN A 30 -9.92 -4.19 -3.24
N VAL A 31 -8.97 -3.52 -3.88
CA VAL A 31 -9.28 -2.60 -4.98
C VAL A 31 -9.91 -3.35 -6.15
N ALA A 32 -9.38 -4.53 -6.47
CA ALA A 32 -9.93 -5.35 -7.55
C ALA A 32 -11.36 -5.80 -7.27
N ARG A 33 -11.76 -5.87 -5.99
CA ARG A 33 -13.12 -6.23 -5.58
C ARG A 33 -14.05 -5.02 -5.49
N GLY A 34 -13.56 -3.84 -5.85
CA GLY A 34 -14.38 -2.64 -5.86
C GLY A 34 -14.12 -1.66 -4.72
N ALA A 35 -13.13 -1.93 -3.86
CA ALA A 35 -12.78 -0.99 -2.80
C ALA A 35 -12.12 0.26 -3.39
N ASP A 36 -12.34 1.39 -2.73
CA ASP A 36 -11.74 2.65 -3.13
C ASP A 36 -10.24 2.63 -2.81
N PRO A 37 -9.35 2.79 -3.79
CA PRO A 37 -7.92 2.76 -3.52
C PRO A 37 -7.46 3.85 -2.53
N GLU A 38 -8.10 5.00 -2.51
CA GLU A 38 -7.77 6.05 -1.54
C GLU A 38 -8.08 5.60 -0.12
N GLU A 39 -9.22 4.96 0.08
CA GLU A 39 -9.59 4.44 1.39
C GLU A 39 -8.66 3.31 1.82
N VAL A 40 -8.31 2.43 0.91
CA VAL A 40 -7.39 1.34 1.20
C VAL A 40 -6.04 1.88 1.65
N LEU A 41 -5.52 2.90 0.95
CA LEU A 41 -4.26 3.52 1.34
C LEU A 41 -4.32 4.10 2.74
N ALA A 42 -5.40 4.81 3.05
CA ALA A 42 -5.55 5.46 4.35
C ALA A 42 -5.74 4.41 5.47
N ASP A 43 -6.58 3.42 5.23
CA ASP A 43 -6.93 2.44 6.27
C ASP A 43 -5.83 1.42 6.50
N GLU A 44 -5.20 0.93 5.44
CA GLU A 44 -4.20 -0.13 5.56
C GLU A 44 -2.80 0.40 5.81
N PHE A 45 -2.46 1.52 5.21
CA PHE A 45 -1.08 2.03 5.26
C PHE A 45 -0.94 3.40 5.90
N GLY A 46 -2.04 4.13 6.09
CA GLY A 46 -1.99 5.50 6.58
C GLY A 46 -1.28 6.43 5.62
N LEU A 47 -1.43 6.21 4.32
CA LEU A 47 -0.76 6.97 3.28
C LEU A 47 -1.70 7.92 2.54
N GLU A 48 -1.10 8.93 1.92
CA GLU A 48 -1.81 9.91 1.12
C GLU A 48 -2.28 9.29 -0.21
N PRO A 49 -3.32 9.88 -0.85
CA PRO A 49 -3.84 9.36 -2.12
C PRO A 49 -2.83 9.37 -3.27
N ASP A 50 -1.71 10.06 -3.12
CA ASP A 50 -0.68 10.13 -4.16
C ASP A 50 -0.13 8.76 -4.56
N TYR A 51 -0.35 7.75 -3.73
CA TYR A 51 0.16 6.39 -3.98
C TYR A 51 -0.86 5.47 -4.62
N ILE A 52 -2.05 5.96 -4.98
CA ILE A 52 -3.10 5.09 -5.53
C ILE A 52 -2.68 4.38 -6.80
N TRP A 53 -1.81 4.97 -7.60
CA TRP A 53 -1.35 4.37 -8.85
C TRP A 53 -0.62 3.04 -8.63
N GLU A 54 -0.14 2.79 -7.43
CA GLU A 54 0.50 1.52 -7.10
C GLU A 54 -0.53 0.41 -6.82
N LEU A 55 -1.77 0.78 -6.56
CA LEU A 55 -2.84 -0.17 -6.24
C LEU A 55 -3.80 -0.43 -7.40
N ILE A 56 -3.74 0.38 -8.45
CA ILE A 56 -4.66 0.25 -9.59
C ILE A 56 -4.04 -0.39 -10.83
#